data_98e505e83e02e515c9fba7f17de64202
#
_entry.id   98e505e83e02e515c9fba7f17de64202
#
_cell.length_a   1.000
_cell.length_b   1.000
_cell.length_c   1.000
_cell.angle_alpha   90.00
_cell.angle_beta   90.00
_cell.angle_gamma   90.00
#
_symmetry.space_group_name_H-M   'P 1'
#
loop_
_entity.id
_entity.type
_entity.pdbx_description
1 polymer ?
#
loop_
_entity_poly.entity_id
_entity_poly.type
_entity_poly.pdbx_seq_one_letter_code
_entity_poly.pdbx_strand_id
1 'polypeptide(L)'
;MAITGTTVDIRGKAVEPILEEVLFANKTIADGYVTFNTDIKAGTIFTEAGVDVTAQLYTGAALSSSGSMSITDRTITPTKLEYKQTFLQESLRAARFNRTMAPGAFNIESDEFASTVLAMVGPNVSQDAENIFWGGITAATKTAIAALTPGAGQLAITAATQTAVASLTAGLVDGVFAKVLYDQAAVGQYIKVGGTVVTASNIASQMALIYAAIPAENLADTVNPVVIYCPRAWRQLARIANNTVGSAQQINFLFDSAANDSKCYYNGVEMLFCPTPNNLMAYAQRKVAVSWNTDLLDDVNRFEVGKLVNDGDTQFVRSIYTLAANVGQATKGVLYGG
;
A
#
# COMPACT_ATOMS: atom_id res chain seq x y z
N MET A 1 -44.93 14.62 -15.36
CA MET A 1 -43.85 14.53 -16.33
C MET A 1 -42.58 14.20 -15.53
N ALA A 2 -42.16 12.96 -15.51
CA ALA A 2 -40.98 12.55 -14.76
C ALA A 2 -39.75 12.96 -15.56
N ILE A 3 -39.00 13.92 -15.04
CA ILE A 3 -37.69 14.26 -15.59
C ILE A 3 -36.72 13.15 -15.14
N THR A 4 -36.50 12.19 -16.01
CA THR A 4 -35.39 11.24 -15.85
C THR A 4 -34.11 12.01 -16.08
N GLY A 5 -33.43 12.38 -14.99
CA GLY A 5 -32.08 12.91 -15.08
C GLY A 5 -31.18 11.82 -15.66
N THR A 6 -30.59 12.05 -16.81
CA THR A 6 -29.59 11.17 -17.41
C THR A 6 -28.34 11.20 -16.54
N THR A 7 -28.08 10.11 -15.89
CA THR A 7 -26.83 9.86 -15.18
C THR A 7 -25.90 9.22 -16.19
N VAL A 8 -24.73 9.79 -16.42
CA VAL A 8 -23.69 9.10 -17.18
C VAL A 8 -23.12 8.02 -16.26
N ASP A 9 -23.52 6.80 -16.50
CA ASP A 9 -23.12 5.63 -15.74
C ASP A 9 -22.16 4.81 -16.63
N ILE A 10 -20.89 4.90 -16.33
CA ILE A 10 -19.85 4.16 -17.04
C ILE A 10 -19.62 2.87 -16.27
N ARG A 11 -20.04 1.74 -16.85
CA ARG A 11 -19.95 0.40 -16.25
C ARG A 11 -19.26 -0.58 -17.18
N GLY A 12 -18.77 -1.68 -16.59
CA GLY A 12 -18.18 -2.78 -17.33
C GLY A 12 -16.86 -2.43 -17.97
N LYS A 13 -16.55 -3.03 -19.10
CA LYS A 13 -15.27 -2.86 -19.81
C LYS A 13 -14.88 -1.42 -20.14
N ALA A 14 -15.84 -0.49 -20.17
CA ALA A 14 -15.57 0.92 -20.41
C ALA A 14 -14.98 1.64 -19.18
N VAL A 15 -15.18 1.09 -17.98
CA VAL A 15 -14.62 1.63 -16.72
C VAL A 15 -13.22 1.10 -16.45
N GLU A 16 -12.93 -0.10 -16.96
CA GLU A 16 -11.66 -0.78 -16.74
C GLU A 16 -10.45 0.13 -17.06
N PRO A 17 -10.31 0.72 -18.27
CA PRO A 17 -9.17 1.58 -18.56
C PRO A 17 -9.12 2.84 -17.69
N ILE A 18 -10.28 3.39 -17.29
CA ILE A 18 -10.35 4.58 -16.43
C ILE A 18 -9.87 4.25 -15.01
N LEU A 19 -10.31 3.13 -14.45
CA LEU A 19 -9.89 2.69 -13.13
C LEU A 19 -8.45 2.19 -13.14
N GLU A 20 -8.03 1.52 -14.20
CA GLU A 20 -6.64 1.18 -14.39
C GLU A 20 -5.78 2.44 -14.41
N GLU A 21 -6.13 3.46 -15.21
CA GLU A 21 -5.41 4.73 -15.24
C GLU A 21 -5.36 5.39 -13.86
N VAL A 22 -6.47 5.41 -13.12
CA VAL A 22 -6.53 5.97 -11.76
C VAL A 22 -5.71 5.16 -10.76
N LEU A 23 -5.79 3.83 -10.80
CA LEU A 23 -5.03 2.96 -9.89
C LEU A 23 -3.56 2.89 -10.28
N PHE A 24 -3.23 2.83 -11.58
CA PHE A 24 -1.86 2.81 -12.07
C PHE A 24 -1.17 4.19 -12.02
N ALA A 25 -1.90 5.29 -11.82
CA ALA A 25 -1.29 6.57 -11.43
C ALA A 25 -0.56 6.47 -10.08
N ASN A 26 -0.83 5.42 -9.32
CA ASN A 26 -0.15 5.07 -8.10
C ASN A 26 1.23 4.47 -8.41
N LYS A 27 2.29 5.13 -7.96
CA LYS A 27 3.68 4.67 -8.17
C LYS A 27 3.95 3.28 -7.63
N THR A 28 3.28 2.88 -6.59
CA THR A 28 3.44 1.57 -5.95
C THR A 28 3.11 0.43 -6.92
N ILE A 29 2.04 0.59 -7.72
CA ILE A 29 1.61 -0.40 -8.71
C ILE A 29 2.37 -0.21 -10.01
N ALA A 30 2.43 1.04 -10.54
CA ALA A 30 3.05 1.36 -11.82
C ALA A 30 4.52 0.95 -11.89
N ASP A 31 5.28 1.15 -10.81
CA ASP A 31 6.69 0.78 -10.73
C ASP A 31 6.91 -0.70 -10.32
N GLY A 32 5.83 -1.49 -10.16
CA GLY A 32 5.90 -2.91 -9.83
C GLY A 32 6.49 -3.23 -8.46
N TYR A 33 6.25 -2.37 -7.46
CA TYR A 33 6.69 -2.63 -6.08
C TYR A 33 5.81 -3.63 -5.34
N VAL A 34 4.62 -3.89 -5.87
CA VAL A 34 3.66 -4.86 -5.34
C VAL A 34 3.07 -5.68 -6.47
N THR A 35 2.66 -6.90 -6.17
CA THR A 35 1.93 -7.73 -7.13
C THR A 35 0.47 -7.28 -7.16
N PHE A 36 -0.04 -6.96 -8.35
CA PHE A 36 -1.43 -6.59 -8.55
C PHE A 36 -2.24 -7.80 -8.98
N ASN A 37 -3.23 -8.18 -8.17
CA ASN A 37 -4.10 -9.32 -8.44
C ASN A 37 -5.55 -8.83 -8.62
N THR A 38 -6.14 -9.20 -9.73
CA THR A 38 -7.55 -8.99 -10.05
C THR A 38 -8.34 -10.27 -9.83
N ASP A 39 -9.66 -10.18 -9.83
CA ASP A 39 -10.57 -11.33 -9.67
C ASP A 39 -10.44 -12.08 -8.32
N ILE A 40 -10.10 -11.35 -7.27
CA ILE A 40 -10.05 -11.88 -5.93
C ILE A 40 -11.42 -11.71 -5.26
N LYS A 41 -12.17 -12.80 -5.16
CA LYS A 41 -13.46 -12.80 -4.47
C LYS A 41 -13.29 -12.92 -2.95
N ALA A 42 -14.30 -12.47 -2.23
CA ALA A 42 -14.33 -12.60 -0.77
C ALA A 42 -14.11 -14.06 -0.34
N GLY A 43 -13.14 -14.27 0.56
CA GLY A 43 -12.80 -15.60 1.04
C GLY A 43 -11.80 -16.38 0.17
N THR A 44 -11.14 -15.73 -0.80
CA THR A 44 -10.05 -16.37 -1.54
C THR A 44 -8.92 -16.74 -0.58
N ILE A 45 -8.50 -17.99 -0.62
CA ILE A 45 -7.45 -18.53 0.24
C ILE A 45 -6.14 -18.53 -0.54
N PHE A 46 -5.12 -17.87 0.03
CA PHE A 46 -3.74 -17.96 -0.43
C PHE A 46 -2.98 -18.91 0.48
N THR A 47 -2.55 -20.03 -0.09
CA THR A 47 -1.77 -21.04 0.63
C THR A 47 -0.29 -20.80 0.43
N GLU A 48 0.44 -20.66 1.52
CA GLU A 48 1.90 -20.57 1.53
C GLU A 48 2.48 -21.89 2.03
N ALA A 49 3.38 -22.50 1.26
CA ALA A 49 4.14 -23.64 1.67
C ALA A 49 5.58 -23.22 2.01
N GLY A 50 5.96 -23.37 3.25
CA GLY A 50 7.35 -23.27 3.69
C GLY A 50 7.95 -24.69 3.73
N VAL A 51 9.03 -24.90 2.99
CA VAL A 51 9.76 -26.17 2.99
C VAL A 51 11.18 -25.91 3.44
N ASP A 52 11.58 -26.53 4.53
CA ASP A 52 12.93 -26.54 5.02
C ASP A 52 13.49 -27.97 4.88
N VAL A 53 14.41 -28.16 3.93
CA VAL A 53 15.00 -29.46 3.63
C VAL A 53 16.51 -29.36 3.71
N THR A 54 17.11 -30.22 4.53
CA THR A 54 18.56 -30.32 4.64
C THR A 54 19.01 -31.65 4.05
N ALA A 55 20.01 -31.60 3.18
CA ALA A 55 20.61 -32.83 2.64
C ALA A 55 21.28 -33.65 3.75
N GLN A 56 21.01 -34.96 3.78
CA GLN A 56 21.62 -35.89 4.70
C GLN A 56 22.52 -36.88 3.96
N LEU A 57 23.53 -37.36 4.66
CA LEU A 57 24.35 -38.44 4.13
C LEU A 57 23.51 -39.71 3.95
N TYR A 58 23.55 -40.31 2.78
CA TYR A 58 22.87 -41.56 2.53
C TYR A 58 23.54 -42.71 3.33
N THR A 59 22.81 -43.27 4.28
CA THR A 59 23.32 -44.33 5.17
C THR A 59 22.70 -45.70 4.87
N GLY A 60 21.77 -45.79 3.92
CA GLY A 60 21.00 -47.01 3.66
C GLY A 60 20.02 -47.42 4.76
N ALA A 61 19.84 -46.58 5.78
CA ALA A 61 18.88 -46.82 6.87
C ALA A 61 17.46 -46.42 6.44
N ALA A 62 16.48 -46.77 7.28
CA ALA A 62 15.08 -46.41 7.06
C ALA A 62 14.95 -44.86 6.88
N LEU A 63 13.99 -44.45 6.03
CA LEU A 63 13.71 -43.06 5.72
C LEU A 63 13.46 -42.27 7.03
N SER A 64 14.32 -41.31 7.27
CA SER A 64 14.12 -40.30 8.32
C SER A 64 13.87 -38.93 7.68
N SER A 65 12.96 -38.16 8.25
CA SER A 65 12.70 -36.79 7.76
C SER A 65 13.90 -35.90 8.03
N SER A 66 14.43 -35.22 7.00
CA SER A 66 15.55 -34.28 7.12
C SER A 66 15.08 -32.81 7.05
N GLY A 67 13.80 -32.57 7.25
CA GLY A 67 13.26 -31.22 7.18
C GLY A 67 11.82 -31.14 7.67
N SER A 68 11.29 -29.94 7.64
CA SER A 68 9.90 -29.64 7.99
C SER A 68 9.19 -28.98 6.80
N MET A 69 7.91 -29.27 6.68
CA MET A 69 7.02 -28.60 5.74
C MET A 69 5.92 -27.90 6.55
N SER A 70 5.77 -26.62 6.34
CA SER A 70 4.68 -25.83 6.93
C SER A 70 3.76 -25.33 5.83
N ILE A 71 2.46 -25.44 6.03
CA ILE A 71 1.44 -24.90 5.15
C ILE A 71 0.67 -23.86 5.96
N THR A 72 0.59 -22.63 5.45
CA THR A 72 -0.13 -21.54 6.09
C THR A 72 -1.13 -20.97 5.10
N ASP A 73 -2.39 -20.95 5.48
CA ASP A 73 -3.47 -20.37 4.68
C ASP A 73 -3.79 -18.96 5.16
N ARG A 74 -3.90 -18.05 4.19
CA ARG A 74 -4.33 -16.66 4.42
C ARG A 74 -5.58 -16.37 3.62
N THR A 75 -6.65 -15.96 4.28
CA THR A 75 -7.89 -15.55 3.64
C THR A 75 -7.84 -14.07 3.30
N ILE A 76 -8.11 -13.74 2.04
CA ILE A 76 -8.22 -12.37 1.57
C ILE A 76 -9.69 -12.04 1.33
N THR A 77 -10.12 -10.93 1.90
CA THR A 77 -11.48 -10.40 1.72
C THR A 77 -11.37 -8.95 1.24
N PRO A 78 -11.56 -8.69 -0.07
CA PRO A 78 -11.61 -7.34 -0.58
C PRO A 78 -12.76 -6.56 0.03
N THR A 79 -12.46 -5.35 0.48
CA THR A 79 -13.46 -4.44 1.04
C THR A 79 -13.86 -3.42 -0.01
N LYS A 80 -15.15 -3.22 -0.17
CA LYS A 80 -15.70 -2.23 -1.11
C LYS A 80 -15.59 -0.85 -0.50
N LEU A 81 -14.93 0.05 -1.22
CA LEU A 81 -14.72 1.44 -0.85
C LEU A 81 -15.49 2.35 -1.81
N GLU A 82 -15.96 3.47 -1.29
CA GLU A 82 -16.67 4.48 -2.07
C GLU A 82 -16.01 5.84 -1.83
N TYR A 83 -15.68 6.50 -2.92
CA TYR A 83 -15.38 7.92 -2.95
C TYR A 83 -16.58 8.66 -3.53
N LYS A 84 -17.10 9.64 -2.80
CA LYS A 84 -18.23 10.45 -3.26
C LYS A 84 -17.96 11.91 -2.98
N GLN A 85 -18.12 12.74 -4.00
CA GLN A 85 -18.04 14.19 -3.88
C GLN A 85 -19.22 14.84 -4.56
N THR A 86 -19.79 15.87 -3.93
CA THR A 86 -20.86 16.69 -4.49
C THR A 86 -20.36 18.11 -4.66
N PHE A 87 -20.82 18.78 -5.71
CA PHE A 87 -20.50 20.18 -5.99
C PHE A 87 -21.68 20.89 -6.63
N LEU A 88 -21.79 22.19 -6.35
CA LEU A 88 -22.81 23.02 -6.96
C LEU A 88 -22.39 23.41 -8.38
N GLN A 89 -23.30 23.31 -9.32
CA GLN A 89 -23.04 23.65 -10.72
C GLN A 89 -22.63 25.11 -10.88
N GLU A 90 -23.18 26.00 -10.08
CA GLU A 90 -22.87 27.42 -10.11
C GLU A 90 -21.41 27.73 -9.77
N SER A 91 -20.82 26.99 -8.83
CA SER A 91 -19.40 27.12 -8.46
C SER A 91 -18.46 26.73 -9.61
N LEU A 92 -18.86 25.79 -10.44
CA LEU A 92 -18.10 25.39 -11.65
C LEU A 92 -18.25 26.42 -12.77
N ARG A 93 -19.41 27.06 -12.90
CA ARG A 93 -19.64 28.12 -13.90
C ARG A 93 -18.78 29.36 -13.63
N ALA A 94 -18.54 29.68 -12.36
CA ALA A 94 -17.65 30.77 -11.96
C ALA A 94 -16.16 30.47 -12.19
N ALA A 95 -15.83 29.20 -12.32
CA ALA A 95 -14.47 28.73 -12.53
C ALA A 95 -14.07 28.66 -14.02
N ARG A 96 -12.90 28.09 -14.28
CA ARG A 96 -12.26 27.95 -15.60
C ARG A 96 -13.14 27.28 -16.66
N PHE A 97 -14.16 26.50 -16.27
CA PHE A 97 -15.06 25.76 -17.16
C PHE A 97 -15.98 26.64 -18.01
N ASN A 98 -16.15 27.92 -17.67
CA ASN A 98 -16.95 28.85 -18.44
C ASN A 98 -16.43 29.09 -19.90
N ARG A 99 -15.19 28.73 -20.19
CA ARG A 99 -14.61 28.88 -21.54
C ARG A 99 -14.97 27.75 -22.51
N THR A 100 -15.30 26.57 -21.99
CA THR A 100 -15.60 25.37 -22.77
C THR A 100 -17.10 25.08 -22.87
N MET A 101 -17.93 25.75 -22.07
CA MET A 101 -19.38 25.60 -22.12
C MET A 101 -19.98 26.52 -23.20
N ALA A 102 -20.67 25.94 -24.18
CA ALA A 102 -21.43 26.72 -25.17
C ALA A 102 -22.53 27.55 -24.50
N PRO A 103 -22.89 28.74 -25.01
CA PRO A 103 -23.94 29.56 -24.44
C PRO A 103 -25.25 28.81 -24.37
N GLY A 104 -25.89 28.73 -23.19
CA GLY A 104 -27.14 28.02 -22.97
C GLY A 104 -27.04 26.53 -22.68
N ALA A 105 -25.87 25.94 -22.72
CA ALA A 105 -25.68 24.53 -22.41
C ALA A 105 -25.45 24.31 -20.90
N PHE A 106 -26.48 23.82 -20.23
CA PHE A 106 -26.31 23.06 -18.98
C PHE A 106 -25.90 21.62 -19.32
N ASN A 107 -25.01 21.47 -20.30
CA ASN A 107 -24.69 20.16 -20.83
C ASN A 107 -23.53 19.55 -20.04
N ILE A 108 -23.87 18.92 -18.91
CA ILE A 108 -23.00 18.16 -18.05
C ILE A 108 -22.74 16.76 -18.66
N GLU A 109 -23.50 16.42 -19.66
CA GLU A 109 -23.40 15.16 -20.41
C GLU A 109 -22.30 15.21 -21.48
N SER A 110 -21.50 16.29 -21.55
CA SER A 110 -20.39 16.32 -22.50
C SER A 110 -19.24 15.46 -21.98
N ASP A 111 -18.73 14.60 -22.85
CA ASP A 111 -17.55 13.76 -22.58
C ASP A 111 -16.35 14.58 -22.12
N GLU A 112 -16.22 15.83 -22.57
CA GLU A 112 -15.18 16.77 -22.13
C GLU A 112 -15.31 17.14 -20.65
N PHE A 113 -16.53 17.32 -20.13
CA PHE A 113 -16.74 17.64 -18.72
C PHE A 113 -16.42 16.42 -17.85
N ALA A 114 -16.91 15.26 -18.23
CA ALA A 114 -16.63 14.01 -17.51
C ALA A 114 -15.13 13.71 -17.47
N SER A 115 -14.42 13.88 -18.59
CA SER A 115 -12.97 13.68 -18.64
C SER A 115 -12.19 14.69 -17.80
N THR A 116 -12.63 15.95 -17.76
CA THR A 116 -11.97 16.98 -16.93
C THR A 116 -12.18 16.70 -15.46
N VAL A 117 -13.39 16.33 -15.05
CA VAL A 117 -13.68 15.97 -13.66
C VAL A 117 -12.89 14.72 -13.26
N LEU A 118 -12.80 13.73 -14.13
CA LEU A 118 -11.99 12.55 -13.91
C LEU A 118 -10.50 12.89 -13.73
N ALA A 119 -9.95 13.76 -14.56
CA ALA A 119 -8.57 14.21 -14.46
C ALA A 119 -8.28 14.97 -13.14
N MET A 120 -9.28 15.60 -12.54
CA MET A 120 -9.15 16.29 -11.25
C MET A 120 -9.30 15.34 -10.05
N VAL A 121 -10.24 14.39 -10.14
CA VAL A 121 -10.60 13.49 -9.03
C VAL A 121 -9.71 12.26 -9.02
N GLY A 122 -9.35 11.71 -10.18
CA GLY A 122 -8.57 10.49 -10.32
C GLY A 122 -7.29 10.46 -9.48
N PRO A 123 -6.40 11.46 -9.58
CA PRO A 123 -5.17 11.49 -8.78
C PRO A 123 -5.41 11.49 -7.27
N ASN A 124 -6.49 12.14 -6.79
CA ASN A 124 -6.82 12.16 -5.38
C ASN A 124 -7.32 10.81 -4.89
N VAL A 125 -8.16 10.13 -5.68
CA VAL A 125 -8.64 8.77 -5.38
C VAL A 125 -7.47 7.80 -5.36
N SER A 126 -6.57 7.89 -6.34
CA SER A 126 -5.35 7.08 -6.40
C SER A 126 -4.46 7.27 -5.18
N GLN A 127 -4.22 8.51 -4.78
CA GLN A 127 -3.41 8.83 -3.61
C GLN A 127 -4.06 8.33 -2.31
N ASP A 128 -5.38 8.46 -2.19
CA ASP A 128 -6.11 7.96 -1.02
C ASP A 128 -6.08 6.44 -0.96
N ALA A 129 -6.28 5.76 -2.09
CA ALA A 129 -6.16 4.31 -2.18
C ALA A 129 -4.75 3.83 -1.79
N GLU A 130 -3.68 4.54 -2.19
CA GLU A 130 -2.32 4.25 -1.76
C GLU A 130 -2.13 4.45 -0.25
N ASN A 131 -2.66 5.52 0.30
CA ASN A 131 -2.60 5.79 1.74
C ASN A 131 -3.32 4.69 2.54
N ILE A 132 -4.47 4.23 2.08
CA ILE A 132 -5.24 3.14 2.69
C ILE A 132 -4.48 1.81 2.55
N PHE A 133 -3.93 1.53 1.37
CA PHE A 133 -3.18 0.29 1.10
C PHE A 133 -1.99 0.11 2.03
N TRP A 134 -1.21 1.17 2.25
CA TRP A 134 -0.03 1.11 3.12
C TRP A 134 -0.38 1.32 4.59
N GLY A 135 -1.11 2.37 4.90
CA GLY A 135 -1.28 2.90 6.25
C GLY A 135 -2.65 2.66 6.87
N GLY A 136 -3.60 2.07 6.16
CA GLY A 136 -4.93 1.79 6.68
C GLY A 136 -4.88 0.87 7.90
N ILE A 137 -5.72 1.13 8.89
CA ILE A 137 -5.87 0.30 10.08
C ILE A 137 -7.31 0.35 10.57
N THR A 138 -7.94 -0.81 10.75
CA THR A 138 -9.31 -0.89 11.27
C THR A 138 -9.37 -0.69 12.78
N ALA A 139 -10.54 -0.32 13.29
CA ALA A 139 -10.75 -0.18 14.73
C ALA A 139 -10.50 -1.49 15.49
N ALA A 140 -10.87 -2.62 14.89
CA ALA A 140 -10.64 -3.94 15.46
C ALA A 140 -9.15 -4.25 15.60
N THR A 141 -8.36 -4.01 14.54
CA THR A 141 -6.91 -4.25 14.53
C THR A 141 -6.19 -3.28 15.48
N LYS A 142 -6.62 -2.01 15.57
CA LYS A 142 -6.11 -1.07 16.57
C LYS A 142 -6.29 -1.60 18.00
N THR A 143 -7.49 -2.07 18.31
CA THR A 143 -7.79 -2.60 19.65
C THR A 143 -6.96 -3.85 19.93
N ALA A 144 -6.82 -4.73 18.94
CA ALA A 144 -6.00 -5.94 19.07
C ALA A 144 -4.52 -5.59 19.32
N ILE A 145 -3.94 -4.64 18.58
CA ILE A 145 -2.56 -4.19 18.77
C ILE A 145 -2.38 -3.51 20.14
N ALA A 146 -3.35 -2.70 20.58
CA ALA A 146 -3.29 -2.03 21.87
C ALA A 146 -3.33 -3.01 23.06
N ALA A 147 -3.96 -4.17 22.90
CA ALA A 147 -4.03 -5.21 23.92
C ALA A 147 -2.74 -6.01 24.10
N LEU A 148 -1.77 -5.86 23.18
CA LEU A 148 -0.51 -6.60 23.20
C LEU A 148 0.51 -5.95 24.15
N THR A 149 1.40 -6.75 24.72
CA THR A 149 2.46 -6.24 25.60
C THR A 149 3.71 -5.91 24.78
N PRO A 150 4.11 -4.61 24.69
CA PRO A 150 5.31 -4.22 23.96
C PRO A 150 6.57 -4.90 24.50
N GLY A 151 7.45 -5.33 23.60
CA GLY A 151 8.72 -5.95 23.98
C GLY A 151 8.64 -7.37 24.52
N ALA A 152 7.45 -7.93 24.73
CA ALA A 152 7.29 -9.32 25.13
C ALA A 152 7.38 -10.26 23.92
N GLY A 153 8.46 -11.02 23.85
CA GLY A 153 8.67 -12.17 22.97
C GLY A 153 8.33 -12.01 21.49
N GLN A 154 7.09 -11.79 21.16
CA GLN A 154 6.58 -11.78 19.79
C GLN A 154 6.34 -10.39 19.21
N LEU A 155 6.26 -9.36 20.02
CA LEU A 155 6.01 -8.00 19.56
C LEU A 155 7.31 -7.34 19.11
N ALA A 156 7.41 -7.00 17.82
CA ALA A 156 8.57 -6.31 17.27
C ALA A 156 8.58 -4.80 17.58
N ILE A 157 7.46 -4.28 18.05
CA ILE A 157 7.26 -2.83 18.22
C ILE A 157 7.51 -2.39 19.65
N THR A 158 8.01 -1.18 19.79
CA THR A 158 8.18 -0.52 21.09
C THR A 158 6.84 0.02 21.62
N ALA A 159 6.80 0.41 22.90
CA ALA A 159 5.66 1.10 23.47
C ALA A 159 5.35 2.43 22.72
N ALA A 160 6.38 3.11 22.20
CA ALA A 160 6.21 4.33 21.40
C ALA A 160 5.46 4.05 20.11
N THR A 161 5.83 3.00 19.38
CA THR A 161 5.13 2.58 18.15
C THR A 161 3.69 2.16 18.44
N GLN A 162 3.46 1.41 19.53
CA GLN A 162 2.09 1.04 19.93
C GLN A 162 1.22 2.26 20.25
N THR A 163 1.77 3.24 20.97
CA THR A 163 1.08 4.51 21.27
C THR A 163 0.80 5.28 19.98
N ALA A 164 1.76 5.35 19.06
CA ALA A 164 1.58 6.00 17.78
C ALA A 164 0.48 5.33 16.93
N VAL A 165 0.44 3.99 16.90
CA VAL A 165 -0.64 3.24 16.23
C VAL A 165 -1.99 3.49 16.90
N ALA A 166 -2.05 3.54 18.21
CA ALA A 166 -3.29 3.82 18.96
C ALA A 166 -3.85 5.22 18.66
N SER A 167 -3.00 6.20 18.35
CA SER A 167 -3.41 7.57 18.03
C SER A 167 -3.96 7.75 16.60
N LEU A 168 -3.77 6.77 15.71
CA LEU A 168 -4.25 6.85 14.33
C LEU A 168 -5.77 6.88 14.26
N THR A 169 -6.29 7.55 13.24
CA THR A 169 -7.73 7.46 12.92
C THR A 169 -8.02 6.07 12.36
N ALA A 170 -9.07 5.43 12.88
CA ALA A 170 -9.49 4.14 12.37
C ALA A 170 -10.01 4.28 10.94
N GLY A 171 -9.49 3.45 10.05
CA GLY A 171 -9.89 3.34 8.64
C GLY A 171 -10.85 2.18 8.40
N LEU A 172 -11.15 1.96 7.13
CA LEU A 172 -12.10 0.94 6.68
C LEU A 172 -11.42 -0.40 6.35
N VAL A 173 -10.12 -0.39 6.05
CA VAL A 173 -9.35 -1.55 5.58
C VAL A 173 -8.03 -1.60 6.31
N ASP A 174 -7.55 -2.80 6.63
CA ASP A 174 -6.21 -3.02 7.13
C ASP A 174 -5.21 -3.04 5.96
N GLY A 175 -4.32 -2.07 5.95
CA GLY A 175 -3.23 -1.96 4.99
C GLY A 175 -2.06 -2.90 5.31
N VAL A 176 -1.02 -2.82 4.49
CA VAL A 176 0.18 -3.67 4.60
C VAL A 176 0.79 -3.59 6.00
N PHE A 177 1.04 -2.38 6.52
CA PHE A 177 1.68 -2.22 7.84
C PHE A 177 0.80 -2.70 9.00
N ALA A 178 -0.51 -2.50 8.92
CA ALA A 178 -1.43 -3.01 9.92
C ALA A 178 -1.44 -4.54 9.97
N LYS A 179 -1.44 -5.19 8.81
CA LYS A 179 -1.38 -6.66 8.70
C LYS A 179 -0.06 -7.21 9.20
N VAL A 180 1.08 -6.61 8.81
CA VAL A 180 2.40 -7.05 9.29
C VAL A 180 2.49 -6.92 10.81
N LEU A 181 2.01 -5.82 11.39
CA LEU A 181 2.00 -5.63 12.84
C LEU A 181 1.11 -6.64 13.56
N TYR A 182 -0.09 -6.88 13.03
CA TYR A 182 -1.03 -7.83 13.62
C TYR A 182 -0.51 -9.26 13.52
N ASP A 183 -0.02 -9.68 12.36
CA ASP A 183 0.56 -11.01 12.16
C ASP A 183 1.78 -11.22 13.06
N GLN A 184 2.66 -10.22 13.18
CA GLN A 184 3.81 -10.29 14.06
C GLN A 184 3.39 -10.44 15.53
N ALA A 185 2.39 -9.69 15.94
CA ALA A 185 1.90 -9.72 17.30
C ALA A 185 1.14 -11.01 17.64
N ALA A 186 0.35 -11.51 16.71
CA ALA A 186 -0.48 -12.70 16.90
C ALA A 186 0.29 -14.02 16.68
N VAL A 187 1.20 -14.05 15.71
CA VAL A 187 1.82 -15.28 15.21
C VAL A 187 3.35 -15.31 15.37
N GLY A 188 4.00 -14.13 15.49
CA GLY A 188 5.45 -14.04 15.71
C GLY A 188 6.30 -14.51 14.52
N GLN A 189 5.77 -14.44 13.29
CA GLN A 189 6.39 -15.06 12.12
C GLN A 189 7.50 -14.21 11.49
N TYR A 190 7.42 -12.89 11.57
CA TYR A 190 8.41 -12.00 10.94
C TYR A 190 9.71 -11.91 11.73
N ILE A 191 10.81 -11.61 11.03
CA ILE A 191 12.09 -11.29 11.67
C ILE A 191 11.98 -9.90 12.29
N LYS A 192 12.20 -9.82 13.60
CA LYS A 192 12.06 -8.57 14.35
C LYS A 192 13.37 -7.82 14.39
N VAL A 193 13.31 -6.53 14.13
CA VAL A 193 14.43 -5.62 14.39
C VAL A 193 13.94 -4.49 15.29
N GLY A 194 14.39 -4.48 16.51
CA GLY A 194 14.18 -3.35 17.41
C GLY A 194 15.12 -2.22 17.06
N GLY A 195 14.63 -1.00 17.11
CA GLY A 195 15.41 0.18 16.83
C GLY A 195 15.06 1.36 17.72
N THR A 196 15.52 2.52 17.33
CA THR A 196 15.21 3.81 17.98
C THR A 196 14.53 4.72 16.97
N VAL A 197 13.93 5.79 17.46
CA VAL A 197 13.37 6.83 16.56
C VAL A 197 14.41 7.28 15.54
N VAL A 198 14.05 7.19 14.28
CA VAL A 198 14.96 7.49 13.15
C VAL A 198 15.12 9.01 12.99
N THR A 199 16.37 9.45 12.97
CA THR A 199 16.80 10.83 12.79
C THR A 199 17.84 10.90 11.67
N ALA A 200 18.19 12.09 11.19
CA ALA A 200 19.22 12.25 10.18
C ALA A 200 20.61 11.74 10.64
N SER A 201 20.88 11.73 11.95
CA SER A 201 22.16 11.27 12.50
C SER A 201 22.26 9.76 12.65
N ASN A 202 21.14 9.04 12.80
CA ASN A 202 21.15 7.59 13.05
C ASN A 202 20.52 6.75 11.93
N ILE A 203 19.94 7.35 10.89
CA ILE A 203 19.23 6.62 9.84
C ILE A 203 20.09 5.52 9.20
N ALA A 204 21.36 5.78 8.94
CA ALA A 204 22.23 4.79 8.33
C ALA A 204 22.49 3.59 9.26
N SER A 205 22.66 3.81 10.57
CA SER A 205 22.82 2.72 11.53
C SER A 205 21.52 1.92 11.70
N GLN A 206 20.36 2.58 11.68
CA GLN A 206 19.09 1.87 11.76
C GLN A 206 18.80 1.07 10.46
N MET A 207 19.15 1.60 9.31
CA MET A 207 19.07 0.88 8.03
C MET A 207 20.02 -0.31 7.99
N ALA A 208 21.21 -0.20 8.60
CA ALA A 208 22.16 -1.31 8.71
C ALA A 208 21.57 -2.47 9.53
N LEU A 209 20.80 -2.19 10.58
CA LEU A 209 20.10 -3.22 11.36
C LEU A 209 19.07 -3.96 10.51
N ILE A 210 18.27 -3.21 9.72
CA ILE A 210 17.29 -3.81 8.81
C ILE A 210 18.00 -4.68 7.77
N TYR A 211 19.03 -4.15 7.13
CA TYR A 211 19.78 -4.85 6.08
C TYR A 211 20.43 -6.14 6.60
N ALA A 212 21.04 -6.09 7.79
CA ALA A 212 21.67 -7.26 8.41
C ALA A 212 20.68 -8.36 8.79
N ALA A 213 19.41 -8.00 9.03
CA ALA A 213 18.36 -8.96 9.36
C ALA A 213 17.73 -9.61 8.13
N ILE A 214 17.94 -9.07 6.91
CA ILE A 214 17.41 -9.67 5.68
C ILE A 214 18.09 -11.00 5.42
N PRO A 215 17.36 -12.11 5.23
CA PRO A 215 17.95 -13.41 4.91
C PRO A 215 18.83 -13.34 3.66
N ALA A 216 19.99 -13.97 3.70
CA ALA A 216 20.95 -13.97 2.58
C ALA A 216 20.35 -14.54 1.29
N GLU A 217 19.47 -15.52 1.39
CA GLU A 217 18.73 -16.09 0.26
C GLU A 217 17.81 -15.06 -0.44
N ASN A 218 17.25 -14.11 0.32
CA ASN A 218 16.43 -13.05 -0.23
C ASN A 218 17.28 -11.99 -0.94
N LEU A 219 18.47 -11.68 -0.40
CA LEU A 219 19.42 -10.75 -1.03
C LEU A 219 20.03 -11.33 -2.31
N ALA A 220 20.14 -12.65 -2.41
CA ALA A 220 20.66 -13.34 -3.59
C ALA A 220 19.62 -13.49 -4.71
N ASP A 221 18.34 -13.26 -4.45
CA ASP A 221 17.27 -13.39 -5.43
C ASP A 221 17.20 -12.14 -6.34
N THR A 222 17.71 -12.30 -7.56
CA THR A 222 17.72 -11.24 -8.59
C THR A 222 16.39 -11.12 -9.34
N VAL A 223 15.57 -12.16 -9.32
CA VAL A 223 14.28 -12.21 -10.04
C VAL A 223 13.21 -11.46 -9.23
N ASN A 224 13.18 -11.69 -7.91
CA ASN A 224 12.24 -11.05 -6.99
C ASN A 224 13.03 -10.28 -5.91
N PRO A 225 13.58 -9.10 -6.27
CA PRO A 225 14.43 -8.36 -5.36
C PRO A 225 13.68 -7.93 -4.11
N VAL A 226 14.41 -7.82 -3.01
CA VAL A 226 13.91 -7.24 -1.76
C VAL A 226 13.74 -5.75 -1.93
N VAL A 227 12.67 -5.22 -1.35
CA VAL A 227 12.44 -3.77 -1.22
C VAL A 227 12.24 -3.45 0.25
N ILE A 228 12.78 -2.33 0.67
CA ILE A 228 12.57 -1.78 2.00
C ILE A 228 11.48 -0.71 1.91
N TYR A 229 10.31 -1.04 2.43
CA TYR A 229 9.17 -0.13 2.54
C TYR A 229 9.32 0.72 3.79
N CYS A 230 9.48 2.01 3.63
CA CYS A 230 9.77 2.92 4.73
C CYS A 230 8.95 4.21 4.67
N PRO A 231 8.82 4.94 5.80
CA PRO A 231 8.07 6.19 5.86
C PRO A 231 8.55 7.23 4.85
N ARG A 232 7.64 7.98 4.26
CA ARG A 232 7.99 9.12 3.37
C ARG A 232 8.94 10.12 4.02
N ALA A 233 8.82 10.33 5.34
CA ALA A 233 9.71 11.21 6.09
C ALA A 233 11.17 10.78 6.05
N TRP A 234 11.45 9.47 5.96
CA TRP A 234 12.84 8.96 5.93
C TRP A 234 13.60 9.37 4.67
N ARG A 235 12.90 9.69 3.57
CA ARG A 235 13.55 10.23 2.37
C ARG A 235 14.30 11.53 2.64
N GLN A 236 13.69 12.44 3.38
CA GLN A 236 14.35 13.68 3.76
C GLN A 236 15.51 13.44 4.71
N LEU A 237 15.34 12.55 5.69
CA LEU A 237 16.40 12.19 6.63
C LEU A 237 17.59 11.54 5.92
N ALA A 238 17.35 10.63 4.98
CA ALA A 238 18.38 10.00 4.16
C ALA A 238 19.16 11.03 3.31
N ARG A 239 18.45 12.02 2.73
CA ARG A 239 19.11 13.12 2.00
C ARG A 239 19.96 14.00 2.90
N ILE A 240 19.48 14.37 4.08
CA ILE A 240 20.25 15.15 5.05
C ILE A 240 21.49 14.36 5.48
N ALA A 241 21.33 13.07 5.81
CA ALA A 241 22.44 12.21 6.19
C ALA A 241 23.49 12.10 5.06
N ASN A 242 23.04 11.95 3.82
CA ASN A 242 23.91 11.83 2.64
C ASN A 242 24.65 13.16 2.34
N ASN A 243 24.04 14.30 2.61
CA ASN A 243 24.62 15.62 2.35
C ASN A 243 25.50 16.13 3.50
N THR A 244 25.56 15.44 4.63
CA THR A 244 26.41 15.84 5.75
C THR A 244 27.86 15.54 5.43
N VAL A 245 28.65 16.56 5.21
CA VAL A 245 30.06 16.47 4.83
C VAL A 245 30.86 15.71 5.91
N GLY A 246 31.62 14.69 5.47
CA GLY A 246 32.50 13.91 6.35
C GLY A 246 31.80 12.81 7.13
N SER A 247 30.52 12.56 6.92
CA SER A 247 29.85 11.41 7.54
C SER A 247 30.17 10.12 6.79
N ALA A 248 30.49 9.05 7.49
CA ALA A 248 30.63 7.70 6.95
C ALA A 248 29.33 7.20 6.31
N GLN A 249 28.23 7.94 6.50
CA GLN A 249 26.89 7.62 6.01
C GLN A 249 26.67 7.98 4.55
N GLN A 250 27.50 8.85 3.95
CA GLN A 250 27.40 9.26 2.55
C GLN A 250 27.48 8.10 1.55
N ILE A 251 28.11 7.00 1.92
CA ILE A 251 28.37 5.87 1.02
C ILE A 251 27.18 4.91 0.96
N ASN A 252 26.28 4.95 1.94
CA ASN A 252 25.27 3.92 2.10
C ASN A 252 23.97 4.21 1.34
N PHE A 253 23.65 5.49 1.07
CA PHE A 253 22.47 5.89 0.33
C PHE A 253 22.83 6.36 -1.06
N LEU A 254 22.34 5.66 -2.07
CA LEU A 254 22.48 6.04 -3.48
C LEU A 254 21.12 6.54 -3.99
N PHE A 255 21.07 7.81 -4.38
CA PHE A 255 19.93 8.39 -5.07
C PHE A 255 20.17 8.33 -6.58
N ASP A 256 19.20 7.81 -7.32
CA ASP A 256 19.29 7.69 -8.77
C ASP A 256 18.98 9.04 -9.44
N SER A 257 20.03 9.69 -9.92
CA SER A 257 19.92 10.97 -10.63
C SER A 257 19.20 10.85 -11.98
N ALA A 258 19.29 9.70 -12.64
CA ALA A 258 18.61 9.44 -13.92
C ALA A 258 17.09 9.36 -13.74
N ALA A 259 16.63 8.94 -12.56
CA ALA A 259 15.23 8.91 -12.17
C ALA A 259 14.78 10.20 -11.40
N ASN A 260 15.46 11.34 -11.59
CA ASN A 260 15.21 12.59 -10.86
C ASN A 260 15.23 12.39 -9.33
N ASP A 261 16.17 11.59 -8.83
CA ASP A 261 16.28 11.18 -7.43
C ASP A 261 14.98 10.55 -6.86
N SER A 262 14.12 9.99 -7.71
CA SER A 262 12.89 9.36 -7.26
C SER A 262 13.15 8.02 -6.56
N LYS A 263 14.21 7.31 -6.98
CA LYS A 263 14.65 6.05 -6.41
C LYS A 263 15.82 6.25 -5.45
N CYS A 264 15.80 5.49 -4.36
CA CYS A 264 16.85 5.49 -3.35
C CYS A 264 17.22 4.04 -3.06
N TYR A 265 18.51 3.78 -2.93
CA TYR A 265 19.05 2.46 -2.62
C TYR A 265 19.89 2.54 -1.34
N TYR A 266 19.79 1.53 -0.50
CA TYR A 266 20.67 1.33 0.63
C TYR A 266 21.44 0.03 0.43
N ASN A 267 22.76 0.11 0.30
CA ASN A 267 23.64 -1.04 0.00
C ASN A 267 23.13 -1.91 -1.16
N GLY A 268 22.58 -1.29 -2.21
CA GLY A 268 22.04 -1.97 -3.38
C GLY A 268 20.59 -2.47 -3.25
N VAL A 269 19.99 -2.39 -2.07
CA VAL A 269 18.56 -2.70 -1.87
C VAL A 269 17.72 -1.45 -2.07
N GLU A 270 16.69 -1.57 -2.91
CA GLU A 270 15.79 -0.47 -3.22
C GLU A 270 14.91 -0.09 -2.02
N MET A 271 14.73 1.20 -1.81
CA MET A 271 13.88 1.76 -0.76
C MET A 271 12.66 2.42 -1.38
N LEU A 272 11.47 1.97 -0.99
CA LEU A 272 10.22 2.62 -1.35
C LEU A 272 9.71 3.49 -0.20
N PHE A 273 9.53 4.78 -0.45
CA PHE A 273 8.98 5.72 0.49
C PHE A 273 7.46 5.78 0.38
N CYS A 274 6.78 5.05 1.24
CA CYS A 274 5.32 4.88 1.24
C CYS A 274 4.64 5.63 2.40
N PRO A 275 3.33 5.86 2.33
CA PRO A 275 2.56 6.43 3.42
C PRO A 275 2.33 5.40 4.51
N THR A 276 3.27 5.31 5.44
CA THR A 276 3.17 4.43 6.61
C THR A 276 2.22 5.02 7.65
N PRO A 277 1.63 4.18 8.53
CA PRO A 277 0.76 4.67 9.60
C PRO A 277 1.51 5.56 10.62
N ASN A 278 2.83 5.38 10.74
CA ASN A 278 3.70 6.25 11.54
C ASN A 278 5.11 6.28 10.96
N ASN A 279 5.96 7.18 11.49
CA ASN A 279 7.35 7.32 11.04
C ASN A 279 8.35 6.40 11.78
N LEU A 280 7.85 5.44 12.56
CA LEU A 280 8.66 4.60 13.44
C LEU A 280 8.84 3.18 12.90
N MET A 281 8.16 2.83 11.81
CA MET A 281 8.13 1.47 11.26
C MET A 281 8.65 1.42 9.85
N ALA A 282 9.39 0.34 9.54
CA ALA A 282 9.74 -0.04 8.19
C ALA A 282 9.57 -1.55 8.01
N TYR A 283 9.38 -1.98 6.79
CA TYR A 283 9.19 -3.38 6.44
C TYR A 283 10.05 -3.73 5.23
N ALA A 284 10.84 -4.80 5.31
CA ALA A 284 11.63 -5.28 4.19
C ALA A 284 11.17 -6.66 3.75
N GLN A 285 10.83 -6.79 2.46
CA GLN A 285 10.33 -8.03 1.90
C GLN A 285 10.53 -8.06 0.38
N ARG A 286 10.43 -9.24 -0.22
CA ARG A 286 10.40 -9.40 -1.68
C ARG A 286 9.17 -8.75 -2.28
N LYS A 287 9.30 -8.14 -3.46
CA LYS A 287 8.17 -7.49 -4.18
C LYS A 287 6.98 -8.44 -4.36
N VAL A 288 7.23 -9.69 -4.70
CA VAL A 288 6.20 -10.70 -4.95
C VAL A 288 5.36 -11.07 -3.71
N ALA A 289 5.90 -10.84 -2.51
CA ALA A 289 5.22 -11.19 -1.27
C ALA A 289 4.20 -10.15 -0.81
N VAL A 290 4.25 -8.94 -1.35
CA VAL A 290 3.28 -7.88 -1.05
C VAL A 290 2.33 -7.77 -2.23
N SER A 291 1.03 -7.94 -1.99
CA SER A 291 0.05 -7.89 -3.06
C SER A 291 -1.10 -6.92 -2.79
N TRP A 292 -1.47 -6.23 -3.86
CA TRP A 292 -2.68 -5.43 -3.97
C TRP A 292 -3.75 -6.29 -4.63
N ASN A 293 -4.85 -6.50 -3.94
CA ASN A 293 -5.89 -7.41 -4.40
C ASN A 293 -7.19 -6.63 -4.58
N THR A 294 -7.83 -6.82 -5.73
CA THR A 294 -9.12 -6.24 -6.08
C THR A 294 -10.05 -7.31 -6.61
N ASP A 295 -11.34 -7.11 -6.48
CA ASP A 295 -12.36 -7.94 -7.12
C ASP A 295 -12.40 -7.67 -8.63
N LEU A 296 -13.21 -8.41 -9.38
CA LEU A 296 -13.42 -8.19 -10.81
C LEU A 296 -13.63 -6.71 -11.09
N LEU A 297 -12.78 -6.17 -11.98
CA LEU A 297 -12.84 -4.76 -12.36
C LEU A 297 -14.18 -4.42 -13.02
N ASP A 298 -14.82 -5.39 -13.67
CA ASP A 298 -16.05 -5.20 -14.44
C ASP A 298 -17.33 -5.13 -13.61
N ASP A 299 -17.41 -5.84 -12.47
CA ASP A 299 -18.68 -6.02 -11.76
C ASP A 299 -18.88 -5.05 -10.59
N VAL A 300 -17.82 -4.75 -9.87
CA VAL A 300 -17.90 -4.01 -8.60
C VAL A 300 -17.37 -2.60 -8.72
N ASN A 301 -16.35 -2.42 -9.57
CA ASN A 301 -15.71 -1.13 -9.75
C ASN A 301 -16.50 -0.26 -10.73
N ARG A 302 -16.87 0.95 -10.32
CA ARG A 302 -17.61 1.87 -11.19
C ARG A 302 -17.28 3.31 -10.89
N PHE A 303 -17.36 4.12 -11.93
CA PHE A 303 -17.24 5.57 -11.84
C PHE A 303 -18.53 6.21 -12.39
N GLU A 304 -19.12 7.06 -11.58
CA GLU A 304 -20.40 7.71 -11.90
C GLU A 304 -20.25 9.23 -11.82
N VAL A 305 -20.70 9.92 -12.84
CA VAL A 305 -20.85 11.38 -12.83
C VAL A 305 -22.29 11.70 -13.19
N GLY A 306 -22.97 12.52 -12.39
CA GLY A 306 -24.36 12.81 -12.66
C GLY A 306 -24.92 13.94 -11.82
N LYS A 307 -26.21 14.20 -12.00
CA LYS A 307 -26.99 15.14 -11.19
C LYS A 307 -27.78 14.41 -10.12
N LEU A 308 -27.91 15.03 -8.96
CA LEU A 308 -28.86 14.56 -7.96
C LEU A 308 -30.29 14.82 -8.41
N VAL A 309 -31.13 13.78 -8.37
CA VAL A 309 -32.52 13.84 -8.87
C VAL A 309 -33.37 14.83 -8.07
N ASN A 310 -33.10 15.01 -6.80
CA ASN A 310 -33.85 15.86 -5.88
C ASN A 310 -33.34 17.30 -5.78
N ASP A 311 -32.12 17.56 -6.33
CA ASP A 311 -31.50 18.87 -6.33
C ASP A 311 -30.81 19.07 -7.69
N GLY A 312 -31.54 19.70 -8.61
CA GLY A 312 -31.13 19.85 -10.01
C GLY A 312 -29.85 20.66 -10.22
N ASP A 313 -29.37 21.36 -9.21
CA ASP A 313 -28.17 22.18 -9.27
C ASP A 313 -26.95 21.51 -8.65
N THR A 314 -27.15 20.41 -7.92
CA THR A 314 -26.06 19.64 -7.34
C THR A 314 -25.66 18.47 -8.21
N GLN A 315 -24.39 18.43 -8.52
CA GLN A 315 -23.75 17.33 -9.24
C GLN A 315 -22.97 16.44 -8.28
N PHE A 316 -22.77 15.20 -8.66
CA PHE A 316 -21.96 14.27 -7.90
C PHE A 316 -20.98 13.53 -8.79
N VAL A 317 -19.84 13.20 -8.19
CA VAL A 317 -18.87 12.23 -8.69
C VAL A 317 -18.80 11.11 -7.66
N ARG A 318 -18.88 9.89 -8.14
CA ARG A 318 -18.80 8.69 -7.31
C ARG A 318 -17.87 7.71 -7.96
N SER A 319 -16.89 7.23 -7.20
CA SER A 319 -16.03 6.11 -7.58
C SER A 319 -16.18 5.01 -6.57
N ILE A 320 -16.39 3.79 -7.03
CA ILE A 320 -16.47 2.61 -6.19
C ILE A 320 -15.37 1.67 -6.65
N TYR A 321 -14.58 1.20 -5.69
CA TYR A 321 -13.50 0.24 -5.94
C TYR A 321 -13.37 -0.73 -4.77
N THR A 322 -12.72 -1.84 -5.00
CA THR A 322 -12.42 -2.84 -3.98
C THR A 322 -10.94 -2.88 -3.70
N LEU A 323 -10.59 -3.02 -2.44
CA LEU A 323 -9.21 -3.04 -1.97
C LEU A 323 -9.02 -4.09 -0.89
N ALA A 324 -7.97 -4.89 -1.03
CA ALA A 324 -7.39 -5.68 0.04
C ALA A 324 -5.88 -5.73 -0.08
N ALA A 325 -5.17 -5.40 0.99
CA ALA A 325 -3.74 -5.66 1.10
C ALA A 325 -3.51 -7.11 1.54
N ASN A 326 -2.47 -7.75 1.02
CA ASN A 326 -1.99 -9.01 1.57
C ASN A 326 -0.47 -9.04 1.61
N VAL A 327 0.05 -9.76 2.59
CA VAL A 327 1.49 -9.93 2.78
C VAL A 327 1.77 -11.42 2.97
N GLY A 328 2.54 -11.97 2.06
CA GLY A 328 2.96 -13.36 2.07
C GLY A 328 4.37 -13.56 2.62
N GLN A 329 4.80 -14.83 2.74
CA GLN A 329 6.14 -15.23 3.14
C GLN A 329 6.63 -14.55 4.44
N ALA A 330 5.78 -14.56 5.45
CA ALA A 330 6.02 -13.86 6.71
C ALA A 330 7.37 -14.19 7.36
N THR A 331 7.79 -15.46 7.31
CA THR A 331 9.07 -15.94 7.89
C THR A 331 10.32 -15.34 7.26
N LYS A 332 10.19 -14.76 6.06
CA LYS A 332 11.28 -14.13 5.31
C LYS A 332 11.21 -12.60 5.31
N GLY A 333 10.18 -12.02 5.91
CA GLY A 333 10.00 -10.58 6.05
C GLY A 333 10.66 -10.02 7.29
N VAL A 334 11.21 -8.81 7.19
CA VAL A 334 11.86 -8.10 8.30
C VAL A 334 11.00 -6.90 8.70
N LEU A 335 10.54 -6.88 9.94
CA LEU A 335 9.80 -5.77 10.52
C LEU A 335 10.69 -5.00 11.49
N TYR A 336 10.89 -3.73 11.19
CA TYR A 336 11.57 -2.77 12.06
C TYR A 336 10.54 -1.93 12.82
N GLY A 337 10.77 -1.78 14.12
CA GLY A 337 10.00 -0.90 14.99
C GLY A 337 10.92 -0.10 15.89
N GLY A 338 10.88 1.22 15.70
CA GLY A 338 11.67 2.18 16.49
C GLY A 338 10.90 2.74 17.69
#